data_8ff2083b350c90bae66d95a18037bac5
#
_entry.id   8ff2083b350c90bae66d95a18037bac5
#
_cell.length_a   1.000
_cell.length_b   1.000
_cell.length_c   1.000
_cell.angle_alpha   90.00
_cell.angle_beta   90.00
_cell.angle_gamma   90.00
#
_symmetry.space_group_name_H-M   'P 1'
#
loop_
_entity.id
_entity.type
_entity.pdbx_description
1 polymer ?
#
loop_
_entity_poly.entity_id
_entity_poly.type
_entity_poly.pdbx_seq_one_letter_code
_entity_poly.pdbx_strand_id
1 'polypeptide(L)'
;MEELALPEKYNGLGYRNLISIYLKLIDFREKWLKGLSEGKNIEPIHIVFVEEPEAHLHDQAQQVFVKKAFEALCNNKLIEANPWLSTQLVLSTHSNHVVNELDLNYMRYFKRVVDVGGKIPVSKVVNLSNTFGTDDETKQFVTRYIRLTHCDIFFSDAVILVEGPAEKILVPSFLEKAGLDSYYISVIEVNGRHAHSFRKLIGKIGIATLIVTDIDATETKVGEDGKERHLPVITAKGKGYKTGNPSIKSWLLGKEQIDDLLALDGKEKLVSNVRIAFQTPVSVKWDKNKDDVTEVCPYTFEDALIFTNLELFRQKGLKKMGTITTIANMLKHSNSADELQNEIFKKLESKSGFQKADFAISLLYKDDFVDLVAPLYIQEGLEWMKLYLDSNGNSNGK
;
A
#
# COMPACT_ATOMS: atom_id res chain seq x y z
N MET A 1 29.87 35.25 -19.42
CA MET A 1 30.37 33.88 -19.22
C MET A 1 29.94 33.10 -20.45
N GLU A 2 30.89 32.72 -21.29
CA GLU A 2 30.62 31.84 -22.43
C GLU A 2 30.13 30.52 -21.86
N GLU A 3 28.92 30.07 -22.26
CA GLU A 3 28.43 28.75 -21.94
C GLU A 3 29.36 27.71 -22.56
N LEU A 4 30.14 27.05 -21.75
CA LEU A 4 31.02 25.97 -22.17
C LEU A 4 30.14 24.77 -22.52
N ALA A 5 29.75 24.65 -23.79
CA ALA A 5 29.07 23.48 -24.30
C ALA A 5 30.03 22.28 -24.28
N LEU A 6 29.74 21.27 -23.44
CA LEU A 6 30.50 20.03 -23.42
C LEU A 6 30.22 19.22 -24.71
N PRO A 7 31.27 18.70 -25.40
CA PRO A 7 31.07 17.82 -26.53
C PRO A 7 30.23 16.59 -26.18
N GLU A 8 29.41 16.10 -27.11
CA GLU A 8 28.47 14.96 -26.94
C GLU A 8 29.11 13.71 -26.33
N LYS A 9 30.40 13.46 -26.64
CA LYS A 9 31.16 12.31 -26.10
C LYS A 9 31.31 12.31 -24.58
N TYR A 10 31.09 13.44 -23.90
CA TYR A 10 31.13 13.55 -22.44
C TYR A 10 29.78 13.34 -21.80
N ASN A 11 28.70 13.22 -22.58
CA ASN A 11 27.39 12.87 -22.04
C ASN A 11 27.33 11.38 -21.70
N GLY A 12 26.81 11.07 -20.52
CA GLY A 12 26.55 9.70 -20.12
C GLY A 12 25.54 8.98 -21.05
N LEU A 13 25.55 7.65 -21.03
CA LEU A 13 24.70 6.81 -21.90
C LEU A 13 23.20 7.18 -21.78
N GLY A 14 22.68 7.39 -20.58
CA GLY A 14 21.29 7.75 -20.36
C GLY A 14 20.91 9.08 -21.03
N TYR A 15 21.77 10.11 -20.94
CA TYR A 15 21.50 11.40 -21.56
C TYR A 15 21.53 11.31 -23.09
N ARG A 16 22.47 10.57 -23.65
CA ARG A 16 22.50 10.29 -25.10
C ARG A 16 21.28 9.56 -25.60
N ASN A 17 20.79 8.58 -24.80
CA ASN A 17 19.57 7.86 -25.10
C ASN A 17 18.35 8.80 -25.10
N LEU A 18 18.23 9.65 -24.08
CA LEU A 18 17.17 10.63 -23.99
C LEU A 18 17.12 11.53 -25.24
N ILE A 19 18.25 12.12 -25.62
CA ILE A 19 18.36 12.96 -26.83
C ILE A 19 17.97 12.14 -28.06
N SER A 20 18.47 10.90 -28.19
CA SER A 20 18.16 10.02 -29.33
C SER A 20 16.67 9.76 -29.46
N ILE A 21 15.98 9.50 -28.36
CA ILE A 21 14.53 9.29 -28.37
C ILE A 21 13.81 10.56 -28.80
N TYR A 22 14.18 11.73 -28.27
CA TYR A 22 13.57 13.00 -28.66
C TYR A 22 13.77 13.31 -30.13
N LEU A 23 14.97 13.11 -30.65
CA LEU A 23 15.26 13.33 -32.09
C LEU A 23 14.41 12.38 -32.96
N LYS A 24 14.21 11.13 -32.55
CA LYS A 24 13.33 10.20 -33.26
C LYS A 24 11.86 10.65 -33.22
N LEU A 25 11.38 11.16 -32.08
CA LEU A 25 10.01 11.68 -31.98
C LEU A 25 9.79 12.87 -32.93
N ILE A 26 10.76 13.78 -32.97
CA ILE A 26 10.74 14.91 -33.90
C ILE A 26 10.79 14.44 -35.36
N ASP A 27 11.66 13.49 -35.69
CA ASP A 27 11.78 12.93 -37.04
C ASP A 27 10.48 12.26 -37.50
N PHE A 28 9.80 11.49 -36.61
CA PHE A 28 8.50 10.91 -36.91
C PHE A 28 7.43 11.97 -37.18
N ARG A 29 7.39 13.03 -36.40
CA ARG A 29 6.50 14.17 -36.61
C ARG A 29 6.78 14.84 -37.98
N GLU A 30 8.05 15.18 -38.28
CA GLU A 30 8.40 15.84 -39.52
C GLU A 30 8.09 14.96 -40.76
N LYS A 31 8.35 13.66 -40.67
CA LYS A 31 7.97 12.69 -41.71
C LYS A 31 6.47 12.65 -41.97
N TRP A 32 5.67 12.67 -40.92
CA TRP A 32 4.21 12.71 -41.02
C TRP A 32 3.73 14.00 -41.67
N LEU A 33 4.27 15.15 -41.26
CA LEU A 33 3.86 16.46 -41.77
C LEU A 33 4.41 16.81 -43.18
N LYS A 34 5.39 16.07 -43.67
CA LYS A 34 6.04 16.34 -44.94
C LYS A 34 5.05 16.44 -46.10
N GLY A 35 4.08 15.56 -46.17
CA GLY A 35 3.04 15.58 -47.20
C GLY A 35 2.24 16.90 -47.20
N LEU A 36 1.91 17.41 -46.01
CA LEU A 36 1.15 18.63 -45.84
C LEU A 36 1.95 19.85 -46.34
N SER A 37 3.23 19.91 -46.01
CA SER A 37 4.14 20.98 -46.50
C SER A 37 4.35 20.95 -48.03
N GLU A 38 4.15 19.78 -48.65
CA GLU A 38 4.18 19.60 -50.11
C GLU A 38 2.79 19.81 -50.77
N GLY A 39 1.78 20.26 -50.03
CA GLY A 39 0.41 20.47 -50.51
C GLY A 39 -0.38 19.19 -50.77
N LYS A 40 0.04 18.04 -50.18
CA LYS A 40 -0.62 16.77 -50.27
C LYS A 40 -1.54 16.52 -49.06
N ASN A 41 -2.54 15.69 -49.24
CA ASN A 41 -3.31 15.18 -48.12
C ASN A 41 -2.47 14.20 -47.29
N ILE A 42 -2.58 14.31 -45.97
CA ILE A 42 -1.94 13.40 -45.03
C ILE A 42 -3.00 12.75 -44.11
N GLU A 43 -2.63 11.67 -43.45
CA GLU A 43 -3.49 11.03 -42.45
C GLU A 43 -3.73 11.98 -41.28
N PRO A 44 -5.00 12.13 -40.82
CA PRO A 44 -5.34 13.07 -39.76
C PRO A 44 -4.82 12.66 -38.37
N ILE A 45 -4.50 11.37 -38.19
CA ILE A 45 -4.09 10.81 -36.89
C ILE A 45 -2.65 10.30 -36.99
N HIS A 46 -1.81 10.78 -36.09
CA HIS A 46 -0.43 10.32 -35.91
C HIS A 46 -0.34 9.56 -34.57
N ILE A 47 -0.10 8.25 -34.61
CA ILE A 47 0.03 7.40 -33.42
C ILE A 47 1.47 6.97 -33.29
N VAL A 48 2.08 7.28 -32.15
CA VAL A 48 3.48 6.94 -31.84
C VAL A 48 3.48 5.99 -30.63
N PHE A 49 4.10 4.83 -30.79
CA PHE A 49 4.33 3.88 -29.73
C PHE A 49 5.79 3.97 -29.26
N VAL A 50 6.00 4.06 -27.96
CA VAL A 50 7.31 4.01 -27.33
C VAL A 50 7.28 2.93 -26.25
N GLU A 51 8.11 1.90 -26.42
CA GLU A 51 8.23 0.81 -25.46
C GLU A 51 9.38 1.11 -24.50
N GLU A 52 9.09 0.98 -23.21
CA GLU A 52 10.04 1.04 -22.10
C GLU A 52 11.06 2.19 -22.25
N PRO A 53 10.60 3.46 -22.36
CA PRO A 53 11.51 4.60 -22.57
C PRO A 53 12.50 4.79 -21.43
N GLU A 54 12.22 4.21 -20.26
CA GLU A 54 13.09 4.19 -19.09
C GLU A 54 14.38 3.39 -19.26
N ALA A 55 14.46 2.52 -20.26
CA ALA A 55 15.65 1.71 -20.50
C ALA A 55 16.89 2.60 -20.64
N HIS A 56 17.85 2.41 -19.73
CA HIS A 56 19.09 3.20 -19.62
C HIS A 56 18.93 4.69 -19.28
N LEU A 57 17.75 5.13 -18.80
CA LEU A 57 17.54 6.49 -18.29
C LEU A 57 17.62 6.52 -16.76
N HIS A 58 18.28 7.53 -16.21
CA HIS A 58 18.20 7.85 -14.79
C HIS A 58 16.80 8.37 -14.44
N ASP A 59 16.36 8.18 -13.20
CA ASP A 59 15.03 8.49 -12.69
C ASP A 59 14.57 9.92 -13.05
N GLN A 60 15.44 10.91 -12.88
CA GLN A 60 15.15 12.30 -13.26
C GLN A 60 14.93 12.46 -14.77
N ALA A 61 15.71 11.74 -15.59
CA ALA A 61 15.55 11.78 -17.03
C ALA A 61 14.24 11.13 -17.49
N GLN A 62 13.79 10.08 -16.81
CA GLN A 62 12.50 9.43 -17.06
C GLN A 62 11.33 10.40 -16.83
N GLN A 63 11.33 11.14 -15.72
CA GLN A 63 10.32 12.15 -15.42
C GLN A 63 10.29 13.28 -16.46
N VAL A 64 11.46 13.80 -16.84
CA VAL A 64 11.56 14.81 -17.87
C VAL A 64 11.07 14.31 -19.22
N PHE A 65 11.41 13.05 -19.56
CA PHE A 65 10.95 12.42 -20.80
C PHE A 65 9.42 12.43 -20.89
N VAL A 66 8.73 11.91 -19.88
CA VAL A 66 7.26 11.82 -19.89
C VAL A 66 6.60 13.18 -20.09
N LYS A 67 7.10 14.21 -19.40
CA LYS A 67 6.59 15.59 -19.50
C LYS A 67 6.78 16.19 -20.88
N LYS A 68 7.89 15.90 -21.54
CA LYS A 68 8.32 16.57 -22.76
C LYS A 68 8.10 15.76 -24.04
N ALA A 69 7.90 14.44 -23.96
CA ALA A 69 7.74 13.60 -25.15
C ALA A 69 6.52 13.98 -25.99
N PHE A 70 5.37 14.19 -25.33
CA PHE A 70 4.16 14.62 -26.03
C PHE A 70 4.28 16.04 -26.60
N GLU A 71 4.90 16.96 -25.85
CA GLU A 71 5.19 18.32 -26.31
C GLU A 71 6.06 18.29 -27.56
N ALA A 72 7.12 17.46 -27.62
CA ALA A 72 7.98 17.31 -28.79
C ALA A 72 7.22 16.82 -30.03
N LEU A 73 6.18 16.02 -29.86
CA LEU A 73 5.33 15.56 -30.97
C LEU A 73 4.34 16.63 -31.44
N CYS A 74 3.83 17.47 -30.55
CA CYS A 74 2.74 18.39 -30.83
C CYS A 74 3.22 19.82 -31.15
N ASN A 75 4.40 20.24 -30.67
CA ASN A 75 4.92 21.59 -30.86
C ASN A 75 5.42 21.81 -32.30
N ASN A 76 4.49 22.13 -33.20
CA ASN A 76 4.79 22.44 -34.59
C ASN A 76 3.70 23.37 -35.17
N LYS A 77 4.09 24.42 -35.86
CA LYS A 77 3.21 25.44 -36.44
C LYS A 77 2.17 24.86 -37.42
N LEU A 78 2.51 23.80 -38.14
CA LEU A 78 1.55 23.13 -39.03
C LEU A 78 0.45 22.41 -38.28
N ILE A 79 0.77 21.80 -37.13
CA ILE A 79 -0.24 21.15 -36.26
C ILE A 79 -1.14 22.23 -35.67
N GLU A 80 -0.58 23.32 -35.17
CA GLU A 80 -1.34 24.45 -34.60
C GLU A 80 -2.30 25.09 -35.62
N ALA A 81 -1.85 25.21 -36.87
CA ALA A 81 -2.66 25.77 -37.96
C ALA A 81 -3.73 24.81 -38.50
N ASN A 82 -3.65 23.52 -38.17
CA ASN A 82 -4.56 22.48 -38.67
C ASN A 82 -5.21 21.69 -37.54
N PRO A 83 -6.30 22.20 -36.92
CA PRO A 83 -6.95 21.57 -35.74
C PRO A 83 -7.50 20.17 -36.00
N TRP A 84 -7.62 19.75 -37.25
CA TRP A 84 -8.07 18.41 -37.63
C TRP A 84 -6.96 17.35 -37.51
N LEU A 85 -5.68 17.78 -37.34
CA LEU A 85 -4.57 16.88 -37.03
C LEU A 85 -4.55 16.51 -35.56
N SER A 86 -4.36 15.24 -35.28
CA SER A 86 -4.28 14.71 -33.90
C SER A 86 -3.09 13.78 -33.74
N THR A 87 -2.38 13.97 -32.64
CA THR A 87 -1.27 13.07 -32.27
C THR A 87 -1.61 12.33 -31.00
N GLN A 88 -1.38 11.02 -31.00
CA GLN A 88 -1.50 10.15 -29.83
C GLN A 88 -0.16 9.49 -29.52
N LEU A 89 0.31 9.66 -28.28
CA LEU A 89 1.49 8.97 -27.76
C LEU A 89 1.05 7.84 -26.85
N VAL A 90 1.54 6.63 -27.11
CA VAL A 90 1.30 5.43 -26.31
C VAL A 90 2.64 4.97 -25.74
N LEU A 91 2.75 4.91 -24.42
CA LEU A 91 3.96 4.48 -23.72
C LEU A 91 3.69 3.17 -22.98
N SER A 92 4.54 2.15 -23.14
CA SER A 92 4.61 1.04 -22.18
C SER A 92 5.72 1.30 -21.18
N THR A 93 5.52 0.95 -19.93
CA THR A 93 6.51 1.20 -18.86
C THR A 93 6.36 0.23 -17.70
N HIS A 94 7.51 -0.08 -17.07
CA HIS A 94 7.61 -0.74 -15.77
C HIS A 94 8.18 0.21 -14.70
N SER A 95 8.32 1.50 -15.02
CA SER A 95 8.93 2.49 -14.13
C SER A 95 7.90 3.21 -13.26
N ASN A 96 8.10 3.17 -11.95
CA ASN A 96 7.37 4.00 -10.99
C ASN A 96 7.51 5.51 -11.28
N HIS A 97 8.68 5.95 -11.77
CA HIS A 97 8.96 7.35 -12.08
C HIS A 97 8.15 7.85 -13.29
N VAL A 98 7.94 6.98 -14.29
CA VAL A 98 7.07 7.28 -15.43
C VAL A 98 5.62 7.34 -15.00
N VAL A 99 5.17 6.34 -14.22
CA VAL A 99 3.77 6.27 -13.72
C VAL A 99 3.43 7.46 -12.83
N ASN A 100 4.35 7.92 -11.99
CA ASN A 100 4.15 9.09 -11.11
C ASN A 100 3.78 10.38 -11.86
N GLU A 101 4.22 10.53 -13.10
CA GLU A 101 3.96 11.73 -13.90
C GLU A 101 2.63 11.65 -14.66
N LEU A 102 1.99 10.48 -14.70
CA LEU A 102 0.76 10.26 -15.47
C LEU A 102 -0.50 10.39 -14.59
N ASP A 103 -1.59 10.85 -15.17
CA ASP A 103 -2.91 10.78 -14.54
C ASP A 103 -3.52 9.39 -14.78
N LEU A 104 -4.22 8.85 -13.76
CA LEU A 104 -4.91 7.57 -13.85
C LEU A 104 -5.87 7.48 -15.05
N ASN A 105 -6.39 8.62 -15.51
CA ASN A 105 -7.27 8.68 -16.69
C ASN A 105 -6.59 8.19 -17.97
N TYR A 106 -5.29 8.38 -18.09
CA TYR A 106 -4.52 7.95 -19.26
C TYR A 106 -3.97 6.54 -19.10
N MET A 107 -4.08 5.91 -17.93
CA MET A 107 -3.48 4.63 -17.64
C MET A 107 -4.34 3.46 -18.12
N ARG A 108 -3.65 2.47 -18.69
CA ARG A 108 -4.17 1.16 -19.05
C ARG A 108 -3.31 0.11 -18.37
N TYR A 109 -3.88 -0.55 -17.36
CA TYR A 109 -3.17 -1.56 -16.59
C TYR A 109 -3.31 -2.92 -17.28
N PHE A 110 -2.19 -3.52 -17.64
CA PHE A 110 -2.13 -4.84 -18.24
C PHE A 110 -1.94 -5.88 -17.15
N LYS A 111 -2.97 -6.69 -16.94
CA LYS A 111 -2.96 -7.77 -15.96
C LYS A 111 -2.87 -9.12 -16.68
N ARG A 112 -1.89 -9.93 -16.27
CA ARG A 112 -1.83 -11.33 -16.67
C ARG A 112 -2.88 -12.12 -15.89
N VAL A 113 -3.73 -12.86 -16.57
CA VAL A 113 -4.73 -13.75 -15.98
C VAL A 113 -4.64 -15.11 -16.62
N VAL A 114 -4.85 -16.16 -15.83
CA VAL A 114 -5.01 -17.52 -16.35
C VAL A 114 -6.50 -17.75 -16.53
N ASP A 115 -6.90 -18.11 -17.73
CA ASP A 115 -8.30 -18.43 -18.01
C ASP A 115 -8.66 -19.75 -17.32
N VAL A 116 -9.89 -19.85 -16.83
CA VAL A 116 -10.42 -21.05 -16.17
C VAL A 116 -10.44 -22.19 -17.18
N GLY A 117 -9.52 -23.16 -17.04
CA GLY A 117 -9.32 -24.26 -17.97
C GLY A 117 -8.28 -24.02 -19.06
N GLY A 118 -7.70 -22.81 -19.15
CA GLY A 118 -6.62 -22.47 -20.08
C GLY A 118 -5.24 -22.76 -19.49
N LYS A 119 -4.35 -23.33 -20.33
CA LYS A 119 -2.93 -23.54 -19.96
C LYS A 119 -2.07 -22.31 -20.27
N ILE A 120 -2.60 -21.35 -21.04
CA ILE A 120 -1.86 -20.19 -21.54
C ILE A 120 -2.41 -18.95 -20.87
N PRO A 121 -1.57 -18.16 -20.17
CA PRO A 121 -1.98 -16.90 -19.61
C PRO A 121 -2.37 -15.89 -20.70
N VAL A 122 -3.40 -15.10 -20.43
CA VAL A 122 -3.84 -14.03 -21.32
C VAL A 122 -3.68 -12.68 -20.65
N SER A 123 -3.39 -11.65 -21.43
CA SER A 123 -3.33 -10.27 -20.91
C SER A 123 -4.73 -9.65 -20.94
N LYS A 124 -5.17 -9.18 -19.79
CA LYS A 124 -6.40 -8.39 -19.64
C LYS A 124 -6.05 -6.93 -19.45
N VAL A 125 -6.61 -6.05 -20.29
CA VAL A 125 -6.42 -4.61 -20.17
C VAL A 125 -7.50 -4.02 -19.26
N VAL A 126 -7.07 -3.34 -18.19
CA VAL A 126 -7.95 -2.64 -17.25
C VAL A 126 -7.82 -1.14 -17.50
N ASN A 127 -8.90 -0.51 -17.90
CA ASN A 127 -8.96 0.93 -18.08
C ASN A 127 -9.18 1.63 -16.74
N LEU A 128 -8.24 2.49 -16.31
CA LEU A 128 -8.30 3.18 -15.03
C LEU A 128 -9.01 4.54 -15.11
N SER A 129 -9.38 5.04 -16.29
CA SER A 129 -9.95 6.37 -16.48
C SER A 129 -11.21 6.66 -15.65
N ASN A 130 -12.05 5.66 -15.41
CA ASN A 130 -13.33 5.82 -14.71
C ASN A 130 -13.35 5.06 -13.36
N THR A 131 -12.20 4.88 -12.74
CA THR A 131 -12.08 4.10 -11.48
C THR A 131 -12.90 4.71 -10.34
N PHE A 132 -12.93 6.03 -10.23
CA PHE A 132 -13.60 6.75 -9.15
C PHE A 132 -14.97 7.33 -9.55
N GLY A 133 -15.32 7.31 -10.85
CA GLY A 133 -16.56 7.93 -11.35
C GLY A 133 -16.58 9.43 -11.08
N THR A 134 -17.63 9.92 -10.41
CA THR A 134 -17.83 11.33 -10.02
C THR A 134 -17.24 11.67 -8.64
N ASP A 135 -16.58 10.72 -7.98
CA ASP A 135 -15.98 10.93 -6.65
C ASP A 135 -14.59 11.57 -6.79
N ASP A 136 -14.61 12.89 -6.99
CA ASP A 136 -13.40 13.67 -7.25
C ASP A 136 -12.48 13.80 -6.02
N GLU A 137 -13.03 13.83 -4.80
CA GLU A 137 -12.24 13.94 -3.58
C GLU A 137 -11.42 12.67 -3.33
N THR A 138 -12.05 11.50 -3.36
CA THR A 138 -11.35 10.21 -3.24
C THR A 138 -10.34 10.03 -4.36
N LYS A 139 -10.70 10.41 -5.60
CA LYS A 139 -9.79 10.36 -6.75
C LYS A 139 -8.55 11.22 -6.52
N GLN A 140 -8.72 12.47 -6.10
CA GLN A 140 -7.61 13.38 -5.84
C GLN A 140 -6.72 12.86 -4.71
N PHE A 141 -7.32 12.37 -3.62
CA PHE A 141 -6.59 11.78 -2.50
C PHE A 141 -5.75 10.60 -2.97
N VAL A 142 -6.36 9.58 -3.57
CA VAL A 142 -5.67 8.35 -3.98
C VAL A 142 -4.62 8.65 -5.05
N THR A 143 -4.92 9.51 -6.04
CA THR A 143 -3.95 9.88 -7.07
C THR A 143 -2.74 10.59 -6.50
N ARG A 144 -2.92 11.55 -5.59
CA ARG A 144 -1.82 12.24 -4.92
C ARG A 144 -1.01 11.27 -4.06
N TYR A 145 -1.69 10.38 -3.35
CA TYR A 145 -1.05 9.42 -2.46
C TYR A 145 -0.18 8.42 -3.23
N ILE A 146 -0.70 7.85 -4.32
CA ILE A 146 0.04 6.94 -5.20
C ILE A 146 1.26 7.65 -5.79
N ARG A 147 1.10 8.88 -6.30
CA ARG A 147 2.20 9.67 -6.88
C ARG A 147 3.34 9.95 -5.92
N LEU A 148 3.06 10.11 -4.63
CA LEU A 148 4.10 10.48 -3.67
C LEU A 148 5.07 9.33 -3.37
N THR A 149 4.57 8.09 -3.23
CA THR A 149 5.41 7.00 -2.72
C THR A 149 4.96 5.58 -3.10
N HIS A 150 3.84 5.38 -3.84
CA HIS A 150 3.17 4.08 -3.86
C HIS A 150 2.76 3.57 -5.23
N CYS A 151 3.43 3.99 -6.30
CA CYS A 151 3.20 3.44 -7.65
C CYS A 151 3.53 1.96 -7.76
N ASP A 152 4.25 1.41 -6.79
CA ASP A 152 4.57 -0.02 -6.69
C ASP A 152 3.32 -0.90 -6.71
N ILE A 153 2.17 -0.37 -6.30
CA ILE A 153 0.88 -1.08 -6.37
C ILE A 153 0.57 -1.64 -7.77
N PHE A 154 1.06 -1.00 -8.83
CA PHE A 154 0.82 -1.43 -10.21
C PHE A 154 1.77 -2.52 -10.68
N PHE A 155 2.84 -2.78 -9.96
CA PHE A 155 3.90 -3.71 -10.36
C PHE A 155 4.05 -4.88 -9.39
N SER A 156 3.36 -4.84 -8.26
CA SER A 156 3.43 -5.85 -7.21
C SER A 156 2.57 -7.08 -7.53
N ASP A 157 2.99 -8.24 -7.02
CA ASP A 157 2.19 -9.47 -7.02
C ASP A 157 1.02 -9.37 -6.03
N ALA A 158 1.25 -8.70 -4.90
CA ALA A 158 0.25 -8.42 -3.88
C ALA A 158 0.55 -7.11 -3.14
N VAL A 159 -0.43 -6.61 -2.39
CA VAL A 159 -0.31 -5.38 -1.61
C VAL A 159 -0.75 -5.63 -0.17
N ILE A 160 -0.01 -5.06 0.78
CA ILE A 160 -0.43 -4.97 2.17
C ILE A 160 -0.66 -3.50 2.51
N LEU A 161 -1.89 -3.14 2.84
CA LEU A 161 -2.20 -1.82 3.36
C LEU A 161 -2.12 -1.85 4.88
N VAL A 162 -1.33 -0.97 5.47
CA VAL A 162 -1.13 -0.86 6.92
C VAL A 162 -1.50 0.53 7.41
N GLU A 163 -1.97 0.67 8.65
CA GLU A 163 -2.42 1.95 9.18
C GLU A 163 -1.28 2.90 9.52
N GLY A 164 -0.18 2.39 10.06
CA GLY A 164 0.85 3.21 10.62
C GLY A 164 2.28 2.74 10.37
N PRO A 165 3.25 3.51 10.90
CA PRO A 165 4.66 3.26 10.68
C PRO A 165 5.17 2.00 11.38
N ALA A 166 4.55 1.56 12.49
CA ALA A 166 4.99 0.38 13.21
C ALA A 166 4.78 -0.89 12.37
N GLU A 167 3.61 -1.03 11.80
CA GLU A 167 3.29 -2.14 10.89
C GLU A 167 4.17 -2.07 9.64
N LYS A 168 4.33 -0.89 9.02
CA LYS A 168 5.17 -0.72 7.83
C LYS A 168 6.60 -1.16 8.05
N ILE A 169 7.14 -0.91 9.25
CA ILE A 169 8.51 -1.27 9.63
C ILE A 169 8.64 -2.77 9.92
N LEU A 170 7.64 -3.39 10.58
CA LEU A 170 7.74 -4.77 11.06
C LEU A 170 7.19 -5.81 10.09
N VAL A 171 6.18 -5.48 9.28
CA VAL A 171 5.57 -6.43 8.32
C VAL A 171 6.58 -7.05 7.37
N PRO A 172 7.61 -6.36 6.83
CA PRO A 172 8.61 -6.99 5.99
C PRO A 172 9.33 -8.18 6.65
N SER A 173 9.65 -8.09 7.96
CA SER A 173 10.25 -9.21 8.69
C SER A 173 9.28 -10.39 8.89
N PHE A 174 7.99 -10.11 8.99
CA PHE A 174 6.97 -11.15 9.05
C PHE A 174 6.73 -11.82 7.69
N LEU A 175 6.86 -11.09 6.59
CA LEU A 175 6.82 -11.64 5.23
C LEU A 175 7.93 -12.66 5.01
N GLU A 176 9.17 -12.33 5.40
CA GLU A 176 10.31 -13.23 5.32
C GLU A 176 10.05 -14.51 6.12
N LYS A 177 9.60 -14.40 7.39
CA LYS A 177 9.26 -15.54 8.25
C LYS A 177 8.11 -16.39 7.71
N ALA A 178 7.17 -15.79 6.99
CA ALA A 178 6.07 -16.48 6.31
C ALA A 178 6.49 -17.16 4.99
N GLY A 179 7.74 -16.95 4.52
CA GLY A 179 8.26 -17.47 3.25
C GLY A 179 7.54 -16.83 2.05
N LEU A 180 7.36 -15.53 2.10
CA LEU A 180 6.79 -14.69 1.04
C LEU A 180 7.83 -13.81 0.33
N ASP A 181 9.11 -14.00 0.65
CA ASP A 181 10.26 -13.28 0.13
C ASP A 181 10.49 -13.45 -1.37
N SER A 182 9.96 -14.54 -1.95
CA SER A 182 10.01 -14.79 -3.40
C SER A 182 9.00 -13.98 -4.23
N TYR A 183 8.07 -13.29 -3.59
CA TYR A 183 7.05 -12.46 -4.23
C TYR A 183 7.34 -10.98 -4.05
N TYR A 184 7.01 -10.17 -5.07
CA TYR A 184 7.09 -8.73 -4.93
C TYR A 184 5.82 -8.19 -4.26
N ILE A 185 5.90 -7.96 -2.95
CA ILE A 185 4.78 -7.50 -2.12
C ILE A 185 5.05 -6.07 -1.66
N SER A 186 4.19 -5.14 -2.05
CA SER A 186 4.27 -3.75 -1.59
C SER A 186 3.55 -3.56 -0.27
N VAL A 187 4.27 -3.02 0.74
CA VAL A 187 3.69 -2.62 2.02
C VAL A 187 3.47 -1.11 2.02
N ILE A 188 2.20 -0.72 1.98
CA ILE A 188 1.76 0.67 1.83
C ILE A 188 1.13 1.15 3.14
N GLU A 189 1.76 2.15 3.77
CA GLU A 189 1.17 2.84 4.91
C GLU A 189 0.11 3.82 4.43
N VAL A 190 -1.10 3.73 4.95
CA VAL A 190 -2.22 4.61 4.54
C VAL A 190 -2.50 5.76 5.51
N ASN A 191 -1.58 6.00 6.45
CA ASN A 191 -1.64 7.06 7.45
C ASN A 191 -3.00 7.11 8.19
N GLY A 192 -3.28 6.06 8.96
CA GLY A 192 -4.52 5.89 9.70
C GLY A 192 -5.60 5.16 8.89
N ARG A 193 -6.84 5.48 9.16
CA ARG A 193 -8.03 4.73 8.73
C ARG A 193 -8.45 4.96 7.27
N HIS A 194 -7.48 5.18 6.35
CA HIS A 194 -7.77 5.56 4.96
C HIS A 194 -7.76 4.40 3.95
N ALA A 195 -7.58 3.15 4.38
CA ALA A 195 -7.58 2.00 3.48
C ALA A 195 -8.87 1.90 2.65
N HIS A 196 -10.02 2.36 3.18
CA HIS A 196 -11.30 2.38 2.46
C HIS A 196 -11.25 3.22 1.16
N SER A 197 -10.44 4.27 1.12
CA SER A 197 -10.30 5.13 -0.07
C SER A 197 -9.73 4.38 -1.28
N PHE A 198 -8.94 3.34 -1.04
CA PHE A 198 -8.33 2.51 -2.09
C PHE A 198 -9.27 1.43 -2.64
N ARG A 199 -10.46 1.23 -2.03
CA ARG A 199 -11.38 0.15 -2.40
C ARG A 199 -11.71 0.11 -3.88
N LYS A 200 -12.03 1.26 -4.48
CA LYS A 200 -12.38 1.34 -5.91
C LYS A 200 -11.20 0.95 -6.81
N LEU A 201 -9.99 1.42 -6.48
CA LEU A 201 -8.79 1.09 -7.24
C LEU A 201 -8.43 -0.38 -7.10
N ILE A 202 -8.34 -0.91 -5.88
CA ILE A 202 -8.02 -2.32 -5.60
C ILE A 202 -9.01 -3.24 -6.31
N GLY A 203 -10.32 -2.96 -6.20
CA GLY A 203 -11.35 -3.71 -6.90
C GLY A 203 -11.20 -3.66 -8.42
N LYS A 204 -10.75 -2.52 -8.97
CA LYS A 204 -10.56 -2.33 -10.41
C LYS A 204 -9.35 -3.09 -10.94
N ILE A 205 -8.19 -2.99 -10.29
CA ILE A 205 -6.98 -3.71 -10.70
C ILE A 205 -7.01 -5.18 -10.29
N GLY A 206 -7.80 -5.53 -9.26
CA GLY A 206 -7.98 -6.91 -8.81
C GLY A 206 -6.72 -7.55 -8.26
N ILE A 207 -5.83 -6.77 -7.63
CA ILE A 207 -4.62 -7.27 -6.97
C ILE A 207 -4.95 -7.90 -5.62
N ALA A 208 -4.27 -8.98 -5.25
CA ALA A 208 -4.39 -9.57 -3.92
C ALA A 208 -4.00 -8.54 -2.86
N THR A 209 -4.89 -8.29 -1.90
CA THR A 209 -4.66 -7.23 -0.91
C THR A 209 -4.95 -7.72 0.49
N LEU A 210 -4.00 -7.54 1.39
CA LEU A 210 -4.19 -7.70 2.83
C LEU A 210 -4.30 -6.30 3.45
N ILE A 211 -5.38 -6.04 4.16
CA ILE A 211 -5.57 -4.81 4.93
C ILE A 211 -5.33 -5.13 6.39
N VAL A 212 -4.26 -4.58 6.96
CA VAL A 212 -3.95 -4.66 8.39
C VAL A 212 -4.40 -3.35 9.02
N THR A 213 -5.39 -3.44 9.90
CA THR A 213 -6.06 -2.26 10.45
C THR A 213 -6.47 -2.50 11.90
N ASP A 214 -6.59 -1.45 12.70
CA ASP A 214 -7.00 -1.56 14.09
C ASP A 214 -8.53 -1.77 14.20
N ILE A 215 -8.96 -2.55 15.21
CA ILE A 215 -10.39 -2.82 15.44
C ILE A 215 -11.14 -1.58 15.93
N ASP A 216 -10.42 -0.66 16.60
CA ASP A 216 -10.92 0.64 17.05
C ASP A 216 -12.26 0.58 17.80
N ALA A 217 -12.29 -0.19 18.89
CA ALA A 217 -13.48 -0.29 19.72
C ALA A 217 -13.90 1.06 20.30
N THR A 218 -15.18 1.41 20.15
CA THR A 218 -15.75 2.66 20.65
C THR A 218 -17.03 2.41 21.41
N GLU A 219 -17.24 3.23 22.48
CA GLU A 219 -18.49 3.33 23.20
C GLU A 219 -19.23 4.61 22.78
N THR A 220 -20.52 4.48 22.49
CA THR A 220 -21.36 5.64 22.18
C THR A 220 -21.90 6.25 23.47
N LYS A 221 -21.56 7.51 23.75
CA LYS A 221 -22.08 8.29 24.88
C LYS A 221 -22.82 9.52 24.37
N VAL A 222 -23.99 9.78 24.95
CA VAL A 222 -24.73 11.01 24.68
C VAL A 222 -24.18 12.10 25.62
N GLY A 223 -23.65 13.16 25.04
CA GLY A 223 -23.15 14.30 25.79
C GLY A 223 -24.28 15.14 26.40
N GLU A 224 -23.93 16.08 27.30
CA GLU A 224 -24.89 17.03 27.89
C GLU A 224 -25.60 17.91 26.84
N ASP A 225 -24.96 18.07 25.66
CA ASP A 225 -25.49 18.78 24.49
C ASP A 225 -26.44 17.91 23.64
N GLY A 226 -26.77 16.69 24.05
CA GLY A 226 -27.61 15.74 23.35
C GLY A 226 -26.96 15.09 22.13
N LYS A 227 -25.67 15.35 21.85
CA LYS A 227 -24.96 14.75 20.71
C LYS A 227 -24.30 13.44 21.10
N GLU A 228 -24.40 12.46 20.20
CA GLU A 228 -23.67 11.21 20.33
C GLU A 228 -22.18 11.45 20.09
N ARG A 229 -21.35 10.87 20.96
CA ARG A 229 -19.88 10.87 20.87
C ARG A 229 -19.39 9.43 20.94
N HIS A 230 -18.51 9.07 20.04
CA HIS A 230 -17.86 7.76 20.03
C HIS A 230 -16.50 7.90 20.74
N LEU A 231 -16.39 7.37 21.92
CA LEU A 231 -15.18 7.41 22.74
C LEU A 231 -14.40 6.11 22.61
N PRO A 232 -13.06 6.16 22.40
CA PRO A 232 -12.22 4.97 22.38
C PRO A 232 -12.34 4.20 23.71
N VAL A 233 -12.42 2.90 23.61
CA VAL A 233 -12.48 2.00 24.78
C VAL A 233 -11.63 0.75 24.54
N ILE A 234 -11.17 0.12 25.62
CA ILE A 234 -10.51 -1.16 25.55
C ILE A 234 -11.45 -2.17 24.92
N THR A 235 -10.98 -2.92 23.95
CA THR A 235 -11.76 -3.94 23.25
C THR A 235 -12.21 -5.02 24.23
N ALA A 236 -13.50 -5.26 24.34
CA ALA A 236 -14.06 -6.28 25.24
C ALA A 236 -15.33 -6.88 24.64
N LYS A 237 -15.52 -8.20 24.82
CA LYS A 237 -16.72 -8.94 24.43
C LYS A 237 -17.90 -8.64 25.35
N GLY A 238 -19.12 -8.70 24.82
CA GLY A 238 -20.37 -8.59 25.58
C GLY A 238 -20.68 -7.19 26.11
N LYS A 239 -19.99 -6.15 25.61
CA LYS A 239 -20.18 -4.75 26.03
C LYS A 239 -21.03 -3.91 25.08
N GLY A 240 -21.40 -4.47 23.90
CA GLY A 240 -22.15 -3.73 22.89
C GLY A 240 -21.35 -2.62 22.21
N TYR A 241 -20.03 -2.69 22.27
CA TYR A 241 -19.15 -1.73 21.60
C TYR A 241 -19.20 -1.87 20.09
N LYS A 242 -18.89 -0.77 19.39
CA LYS A 242 -18.83 -0.73 17.92
C LYS A 242 -17.44 -0.32 17.44
N THR A 243 -17.08 -0.80 16.25
CA THR A 243 -15.86 -0.30 15.63
C THR A 243 -16.02 1.15 15.19
N GLY A 244 -15.00 1.96 15.48
CA GLY A 244 -14.84 3.32 14.93
C GLY A 244 -14.16 3.33 13.56
N ASN A 245 -13.66 2.18 13.07
CA ASN A 245 -12.80 2.09 11.89
C ASN A 245 -13.60 2.11 10.58
N PRO A 246 -13.47 3.17 9.75
CA PRO A 246 -14.17 3.27 8.47
C PRO A 246 -13.71 2.22 7.45
N SER A 247 -12.48 1.71 7.56
CA SER A 247 -11.99 0.65 6.67
C SER A 247 -12.74 -0.65 6.91
N ILE A 248 -12.91 -1.05 8.16
CA ILE A 248 -13.71 -2.24 8.52
C ILE A 248 -15.15 -2.06 8.05
N LYS A 249 -15.78 -0.92 8.36
CA LYS A 249 -17.17 -0.62 7.94
C LYS A 249 -17.35 -0.65 6.43
N SER A 250 -16.37 -0.15 5.69
CA SER A 250 -16.44 -0.11 4.22
C SER A 250 -16.29 -1.48 3.59
N TRP A 251 -15.40 -2.34 4.11
CA TRP A 251 -15.10 -3.64 3.52
C TRP A 251 -16.02 -4.75 4.04
N LEU A 252 -16.33 -4.76 5.34
CA LEU A 252 -17.20 -5.75 5.99
C LEU A 252 -18.59 -5.15 6.25
N LEU A 253 -19.32 -4.90 5.18
CA LEU A 253 -20.63 -4.23 5.23
C LEU A 253 -21.60 -4.89 6.22
N GLY A 254 -22.17 -4.07 7.10
CA GLY A 254 -23.13 -4.54 8.12
C GLY A 254 -22.50 -5.16 9.36
N LYS A 255 -21.17 -5.25 9.45
CA LYS A 255 -20.43 -5.77 10.61
C LYS A 255 -19.78 -4.61 11.36
N GLU A 256 -20.48 -4.05 12.34
CA GLU A 256 -19.97 -2.93 13.16
C GLU A 256 -19.82 -3.27 14.63
N GLN A 257 -20.55 -4.27 15.13
CA GLN A 257 -20.45 -4.70 16.52
C GLN A 257 -19.14 -5.44 16.78
N ILE A 258 -18.44 -5.10 17.85
CA ILE A 258 -17.17 -5.75 18.23
C ILE A 258 -17.37 -7.25 18.40
N ASP A 259 -18.46 -7.67 19.03
CA ASP A 259 -18.74 -9.09 19.23
C ASP A 259 -18.89 -9.84 17.90
N ASP A 260 -19.58 -9.25 16.91
CA ASP A 260 -19.71 -9.82 15.58
C ASP A 260 -18.35 -9.90 14.86
N LEU A 261 -17.53 -8.86 14.97
CA LEU A 261 -16.20 -8.82 14.35
C LEU A 261 -15.25 -9.86 14.95
N LEU A 262 -15.25 -10.02 16.27
CA LEU A 262 -14.43 -11.00 16.96
C LEU A 262 -14.88 -12.46 16.73
N ALA A 263 -16.12 -12.66 16.28
CA ALA A 263 -16.67 -13.97 15.94
C ALA A 263 -16.41 -14.38 14.47
N LEU A 264 -15.95 -13.46 13.61
CA LEU A 264 -15.73 -13.74 12.19
C LEU A 264 -14.63 -14.78 11.98
N ASP A 265 -14.93 -15.75 11.14
CA ASP A 265 -13.93 -16.70 10.66
C ASP A 265 -13.04 -16.11 9.53
N GLY A 266 -12.04 -16.87 9.11
CA GLY A 266 -11.10 -16.44 8.07
C GLY A 266 -11.75 -16.22 6.70
N LYS A 267 -12.89 -16.88 6.40
CA LYS A 267 -13.62 -16.73 5.14
C LYS A 267 -14.49 -15.49 5.15
N GLU A 268 -15.10 -15.17 6.28
CA GLU A 268 -15.94 -13.99 6.46
C GLU A 268 -15.14 -12.69 6.42
N LYS A 269 -13.82 -12.75 6.75
CA LYS A 269 -12.86 -11.63 6.62
C LYS A 269 -12.34 -11.45 5.19
N LEU A 270 -12.78 -12.27 4.23
CA LEU A 270 -12.37 -12.23 2.83
C LEU A 270 -13.47 -11.65 1.95
N VAL A 271 -13.17 -10.57 1.23
CA VAL A 271 -14.06 -9.93 0.28
C VAL A 271 -13.38 -9.92 -1.09
N SER A 272 -13.79 -10.85 -1.97
CA SER A 272 -13.16 -11.05 -3.30
C SER A 272 -11.66 -11.39 -3.17
N ASN A 273 -10.78 -10.50 -3.60
CA ASN A 273 -9.32 -10.62 -3.53
C ASN A 273 -8.70 -9.80 -2.37
N VAL A 274 -9.50 -9.41 -1.40
CA VAL A 274 -9.07 -8.58 -0.25
C VAL A 274 -9.39 -9.29 1.05
N ARG A 275 -8.39 -9.49 1.89
CA ARG A 275 -8.54 -9.96 3.27
C ARG A 275 -8.36 -8.81 4.23
N ILE A 276 -9.27 -8.69 5.19
CA ILE A 276 -9.19 -7.71 6.26
C ILE A 276 -8.67 -8.41 7.52
N ALA A 277 -7.60 -7.88 8.10
CA ALA A 277 -6.94 -8.38 9.30
C ALA A 277 -6.96 -7.30 10.38
N PHE A 278 -7.59 -7.61 11.49
CA PHE A 278 -7.67 -6.76 12.68
C PHE A 278 -7.51 -7.62 13.93
N GLN A 279 -7.29 -6.99 15.08
CA GLN A 279 -6.97 -7.65 16.34
C GLN A 279 -7.98 -8.75 16.67
N THR A 280 -7.46 -9.88 17.10
CA THR A 280 -8.19 -11.02 17.62
C THR A 280 -7.79 -11.27 19.08
N PRO A 281 -8.64 -11.93 19.87
CA PRO A 281 -8.30 -12.28 21.24
C PRO A 281 -7.01 -13.07 21.33
N VAL A 282 -6.20 -12.74 22.34
CA VAL A 282 -4.93 -13.41 22.64
C VAL A 282 -5.06 -14.12 23.99
N SER A 283 -4.76 -15.41 24.02
CA SER A 283 -4.70 -16.18 25.27
C SER A 283 -3.37 -15.93 25.97
N VAL A 284 -3.40 -15.30 27.13
CA VAL A 284 -2.23 -14.92 27.90
C VAL A 284 -2.13 -15.76 29.17
N LYS A 285 -1.03 -16.49 29.32
CA LYS A 285 -0.66 -17.14 30.59
C LYS A 285 0.20 -16.17 31.40
N TRP A 286 -0.45 -15.44 32.35
CA TRP A 286 0.25 -14.38 33.09
C TRP A 286 1.30 -14.93 34.06
N ASP A 287 0.93 -15.95 34.85
CA ASP A 287 1.84 -16.65 35.77
C ASP A 287 2.18 -18.05 35.22
N LYS A 288 3.49 -18.28 34.98
CA LYS A 288 3.98 -19.56 34.44
C LYS A 288 3.66 -20.77 35.32
N ASN A 289 3.51 -20.54 36.62
CA ASN A 289 3.25 -21.59 37.63
C ASN A 289 1.79 -21.88 37.83
N LYS A 290 0.88 -21.13 37.24
CA LYS A 290 -0.56 -21.32 37.32
C LYS A 290 -1.10 -21.73 35.94
N ASP A 291 -2.11 -22.57 35.93
CA ASP A 291 -2.80 -22.97 34.70
C ASP A 291 -3.90 -21.98 34.28
N ASP A 292 -3.91 -20.80 34.91
CA ASP A 292 -4.88 -19.75 34.62
C ASP A 292 -4.48 -19.00 33.35
N VAL A 293 -5.37 -18.98 32.35
CA VAL A 293 -5.22 -18.32 31.08
C VAL A 293 -6.26 -17.22 30.96
N THR A 294 -5.81 -15.99 30.81
CA THR A 294 -6.67 -14.82 30.57
C THR A 294 -6.77 -14.54 29.09
N GLU A 295 -7.98 -14.34 28.58
CA GLU A 295 -8.18 -13.86 27.21
C GLU A 295 -8.14 -12.33 27.20
N VAL A 296 -7.20 -11.75 26.46
CA VAL A 296 -7.05 -10.30 26.26
C VAL A 296 -7.48 -9.96 24.84
N CYS A 297 -8.30 -8.93 24.67
CA CYS A 297 -8.68 -8.42 23.37
C CYS A 297 -7.87 -7.12 23.07
N PRO A 298 -6.79 -7.22 22.27
CA PRO A 298 -5.98 -6.05 21.97
C PRO A 298 -6.77 -4.94 21.24
N TYR A 299 -6.36 -3.71 21.44
CA TYR A 299 -6.99 -2.53 20.85
C TYR A 299 -6.27 -2.06 19.58
N THR A 300 -4.91 -2.14 19.57
CA THR A 300 -4.06 -1.73 18.46
C THR A 300 -3.08 -2.83 18.08
N PHE A 301 -2.30 -2.58 17.03
CA PHE A 301 -1.20 -3.45 16.61
C PHE A 301 -0.15 -3.62 17.72
N GLU A 302 0.19 -2.52 18.41
CA GLU A 302 1.27 -2.53 19.39
C GLU A 302 0.95 -3.41 20.60
N ASP A 303 -0.24 -3.29 21.16
CA ASP A 303 -0.63 -4.14 22.30
C ASP A 303 -0.84 -5.60 21.88
N ALA A 304 -1.37 -5.85 20.68
CA ALA A 304 -1.44 -7.20 20.12
C ALA A 304 -0.06 -7.84 19.99
N LEU A 305 0.94 -7.09 19.53
CA LEU A 305 2.32 -7.54 19.39
C LEU A 305 2.96 -7.83 20.75
N ILE A 306 2.72 -6.96 21.75
CA ILE A 306 3.23 -7.13 23.12
C ILE A 306 2.65 -8.39 23.75
N PHE A 307 1.34 -8.59 23.68
CA PHE A 307 0.68 -9.77 24.27
C PHE A 307 1.08 -11.07 23.57
N THR A 308 1.24 -11.05 22.25
CA THR A 308 1.73 -12.21 21.49
C THR A 308 3.15 -12.59 21.88
N ASN A 309 3.99 -11.62 22.22
CA ASN A 309 5.42 -11.79 22.52
C ASN A 309 5.77 -11.50 23.99
N LEU A 310 4.83 -11.71 24.91
CA LEU A 310 4.96 -11.28 26.30
C LEU A 310 6.26 -11.78 26.97
N GLU A 311 6.68 -13.00 26.66
CA GLU A 311 7.88 -13.59 27.21
C GLU A 311 9.16 -12.90 26.73
N LEU A 312 9.21 -12.42 25.50
CA LEU A 312 10.35 -11.64 24.98
C LEU A 312 10.50 -10.33 25.75
N PHE A 313 9.37 -9.66 26.03
CA PHE A 313 9.38 -8.40 26.80
C PHE A 313 9.66 -8.57 28.29
N ARG A 314 9.53 -9.80 28.83
CA ARG A 314 9.85 -10.16 30.22
C ARG A 314 11.30 -10.54 30.45
N GLN A 315 12.10 -10.70 29.41
CA GLN A 315 13.49 -11.12 29.54
C GLN A 315 14.32 -10.15 30.39
N LYS A 316 15.15 -10.71 31.28
CA LYS A 316 16.07 -9.92 32.12
C LYS A 316 17.20 -9.43 31.23
N GLY A 317 17.44 -8.12 31.24
CA GLY A 317 18.58 -7.54 30.52
C GLY A 317 18.24 -6.78 29.26
N LEU A 318 16.96 -6.64 28.90
CA LEU A 318 16.53 -5.72 27.86
C LEU A 318 17.19 -4.36 28.09
N LYS A 319 18.21 -4.03 27.28
CA LYS A 319 18.94 -2.77 27.39
C LYS A 319 17.94 -1.63 27.25
N LYS A 320 18.03 -0.66 28.16
CA LYS A 320 17.18 0.53 28.21
C LYS A 320 17.17 1.27 26.86
N MET A 321 16.09 1.13 26.11
CA MET A 321 15.86 1.90 24.89
C MET A 321 14.40 2.32 24.83
N GLY A 322 14.18 3.62 24.92
CA GLY A 322 12.91 4.32 24.62
C GLY A 322 11.65 3.58 25.09
N THR A 323 10.79 3.28 24.16
CA THR A 323 9.47 2.67 24.37
C THR A 323 9.54 1.26 24.97
N ILE A 324 10.56 0.43 24.61
CA ILE A 324 10.74 -0.91 25.17
C ILE A 324 10.96 -0.85 26.69
N THR A 325 11.72 0.13 27.18
CA THR A 325 11.90 0.33 28.62
C THR A 325 10.61 0.66 29.32
N THR A 326 9.75 1.45 28.68
CA THR A 326 8.44 1.80 29.21
C THR A 326 7.57 0.53 29.35
N ILE A 327 7.53 -0.31 28.34
CA ILE A 327 6.79 -1.59 28.34
C ILE A 327 7.34 -2.53 29.42
N ALA A 328 8.66 -2.69 29.49
CA ALA A 328 9.29 -3.54 30.52
C ALA A 328 9.00 -3.04 31.96
N ASN A 329 8.86 -1.72 32.16
CA ASN A 329 8.45 -1.15 33.45
C ASN A 329 6.96 -1.41 33.72
N MET A 330 6.07 -1.25 32.76
CA MET A 330 4.65 -1.58 32.90
C MET A 330 4.49 -3.06 33.29
N LEU A 331 5.19 -3.98 32.60
CA LEU A 331 5.19 -5.41 32.90
C LEU A 331 5.66 -5.75 34.33
N LYS A 332 6.59 -4.97 34.90
CA LYS A 332 7.05 -5.15 36.30
C LYS A 332 6.04 -4.71 37.34
N HIS A 333 5.22 -3.73 37.02
CA HIS A 333 4.27 -3.14 37.95
C HIS A 333 2.86 -3.69 37.82
N SER A 334 2.54 -4.34 36.69
CA SER A 334 1.24 -4.99 36.49
C SER A 334 1.21 -6.36 37.15
N ASN A 335 0.12 -6.69 37.82
CA ASN A 335 -0.11 -7.97 38.49
C ASN A 335 -0.96 -8.94 37.65
N SER A 336 -1.55 -8.44 36.56
CA SER A 336 -2.38 -9.22 35.64
C SER A 336 -2.28 -8.71 34.22
N ALA A 337 -2.75 -9.51 33.27
CA ALA A 337 -2.84 -9.13 31.85
C ALA A 337 -3.78 -7.91 31.65
N ASP A 338 -4.89 -7.86 32.41
CA ASP A 338 -5.85 -6.76 32.36
C ASP A 338 -5.25 -5.43 32.87
N GLU A 339 -4.44 -5.48 33.93
CA GLU A 339 -3.73 -4.29 34.40
C GLU A 339 -2.76 -3.78 33.36
N LEU A 340 -1.98 -4.68 32.75
CA LEU A 340 -1.06 -4.32 31.68
C LEU A 340 -1.81 -3.70 30.49
N GLN A 341 -2.92 -4.30 30.07
CA GLN A 341 -3.73 -3.78 28.98
C GLN A 341 -4.23 -2.36 29.27
N ASN A 342 -4.72 -2.12 30.49
CA ASN A 342 -5.17 -0.80 30.92
C ASN A 342 -4.04 0.24 30.88
N GLU A 343 -2.82 -0.11 31.32
CA GLU A 343 -1.67 0.78 31.29
C GLU A 343 -1.24 1.11 29.87
N ILE A 344 -1.18 0.10 28.99
CA ILE A 344 -0.84 0.29 27.57
C ILE A 344 -1.88 1.20 26.91
N PHE A 345 -3.18 0.91 27.09
CA PHE A 345 -4.27 1.71 26.54
C PHE A 345 -4.18 3.19 26.96
N LYS A 346 -4.00 3.46 28.27
CA LYS A 346 -3.81 4.83 28.76
C LYS A 346 -2.61 5.52 28.13
N LYS A 347 -1.54 4.77 27.88
CA LYS A 347 -0.33 5.32 27.24
C LYS A 347 -0.54 5.61 25.76
N LEU A 348 -1.24 4.72 25.03
CA LEU A 348 -1.60 4.92 23.63
C LEU A 348 -2.49 6.15 23.43
N GLU A 349 -3.50 6.35 24.30
CA GLU A 349 -4.44 7.45 24.23
C GLU A 349 -3.89 8.77 24.85
N SER A 350 -2.71 8.76 25.46
CA SER A 350 -2.14 9.94 26.10
C SER A 350 -1.56 10.93 25.08
N LYS A 351 -1.64 12.24 25.37
CA LYS A 351 -1.04 13.31 24.54
C LYS A 351 0.47 13.19 24.39
N SER A 352 1.18 12.62 25.37
CA SER A 352 2.62 12.35 25.30
C SER A 352 2.96 11.11 24.45
N GLY A 353 1.94 10.40 24.03
CA GLY A 353 1.96 9.36 23.02
C GLY A 353 2.83 8.14 23.30
N PHE A 354 2.44 7.05 22.68
CA PHE A 354 3.29 5.92 22.43
C PHE A 354 4.00 6.17 21.11
N GLN A 355 5.34 6.17 21.12
CA GLN A 355 6.13 6.43 19.91
C GLN A 355 6.16 5.16 19.05
N LYS A 356 5.13 4.96 18.21
CA LYS A 356 4.93 3.75 17.41
C LYS A 356 6.12 3.39 16.51
N ALA A 357 6.68 4.38 15.80
CA ALA A 357 7.85 4.17 14.96
C ALA A 357 9.11 3.81 15.76
N ASP A 358 9.37 4.53 16.89
CA ASP A 358 10.50 4.24 17.79
C ASP A 358 10.39 2.83 18.39
N PHE A 359 9.18 2.42 18.76
CA PHE A 359 8.91 1.08 19.23
C PHE A 359 9.29 0.01 18.19
N ALA A 360 8.82 0.16 16.96
CA ALA A 360 9.07 -0.78 15.88
C ALA A 360 10.57 -0.83 15.50
N ILE A 361 11.21 0.34 15.38
CA ILE A 361 12.65 0.44 15.10
C ILE A 361 13.45 -0.23 16.22
N SER A 362 13.07 0.01 17.48
CA SER A 362 13.74 -0.59 18.63
C SER A 362 13.64 -2.12 18.65
N LEU A 363 12.55 -2.70 18.14
CA LEU A 363 12.39 -4.15 17.99
C LEU A 363 13.28 -4.72 16.88
N LEU A 364 13.46 -4.02 15.77
CA LEU A 364 14.35 -4.48 14.69
C LEU A 364 15.84 -4.37 15.03
N TYR A 365 16.20 -3.39 15.87
CA TYR A 365 17.61 -3.11 16.18
C TYR A 365 18.25 -4.11 17.14
N LYS A 366 17.48 -5.02 17.73
CA LYS A 366 17.97 -5.92 18.79
C LYS A 366 17.89 -7.37 18.37
N ASP A 367 19.04 -8.05 18.55
CA ASP A 367 19.13 -9.51 18.46
C ASP A 367 18.17 -10.23 19.42
N ASP A 368 17.78 -9.56 20.53
CA ASP A 368 16.82 -10.08 21.51
C ASP A 368 15.41 -10.33 20.93
N PHE A 369 15.08 -9.72 19.79
CA PHE A 369 13.76 -9.83 19.13
C PHE A 369 13.79 -10.59 17.79
N VAL A 370 14.86 -11.34 17.51
CA VAL A 370 14.94 -12.20 16.31
C VAL A 370 13.75 -13.17 16.24
N ASP A 371 13.32 -13.66 17.43
CA ASP A 371 12.18 -14.58 17.55
C ASP A 371 10.80 -13.88 17.63
N LEU A 372 10.75 -12.57 17.34
CA LEU A 372 9.48 -11.83 17.36
C LEU A 372 8.45 -12.47 16.42
N VAL A 373 7.28 -12.78 16.97
CA VAL A 373 6.18 -13.43 16.26
C VAL A 373 5.12 -12.39 15.91
N ALA A 374 4.61 -12.43 14.69
CA ALA A 374 3.48 -11.57 14.30
C ALA A 374 2.22 -11.93 15.10
N PRO A 375 1.34 -10.97 15.42
CA PRO A 375 0.00 -11.28 15.96
C PRO A 375 -0.78 -12.23 15.06
N LEU A 376 -1.62 -13.09 15.66
CA LEU A 376 -2.32 -14.17 14.96
C LEU A 376 -3.09 -13.68 13.72
N TYR A 377 -3.81 -12.57 13.83
CA TYR A 377 -4.59 -12.02 12.71
C TYR A 377 -3.70 -11.62 11.50
N ILE A 378 -2.44 -11.22 11.75
CA ILE A 378 -1.46 -10.95 10.69
C ILE A 378 -0.92 -12.26 10.13
N GLN A 379 -0.58 -13.25 10.98
CA GLN A 379 -0.13 -14.57 10.52
C GLN A 379 -1.16 -15.20 9.58
N GLU A 380 -2.43 -15.25 9.99
CA GLU A 380 -3.52 -15.73 9.15
C GLU A 380 -3.67 -14.96 7.84
N GLY A 381 -3.46 -13.64 7.89
CA GLY A 381 -3.47 -12.78 6.70
C GLY A 381 -2.36 -13.12 5.71
N LEU A 382 -1.14 -13.33 6.22
CA LEU A 382 0.03 -13.69 5.41
C LEU A 382 -0.07 -15.11 4.87
N GLU A 383 -0.60 -16.06 5.65
CA GLU A 383 -0.86 -17.42 5.20
C GLU A 383 -1.87 -17.45 4.05
N TRP A 384 -3.00 -16.73 4.19
CA TRP A 384 -3.95 -16.56 3.10
C TRP A 384 -3.29 -15.98 1.85
N MET A 385 -2.47 -14.94 1.99
CA MET A 385 -1.80 -14.29 0.87
C MET A 385 -0.86 -15.27 0.17
N LYS A 386 -0.10 -16.05 0.92
CA LYS A 386 0.77 -17.09 0.38
C LYS A 386 -0.01 -18.13 -0.42
N LEU A 387 -1.07 -18.68 0.16
CA LEU A 387 -1.92 -19.66 -0.52
C LEU A 387 -2.54 -19.07 -1.80
N TYR A 388 -2.96 -17.80 -1.76
CA TYR A 388 -3.50 -17.10 -2.93
C TYR A 388 -2.45 -16.94 -4.03
N LEU A 389 -1.24 -16.52 -3.69
CA LEU A 389 -0.15 -16.32 -4.64
C LEU A 389 0.37 -17.64 -5.18
N ASP A 390 0.56 -18.66 -4.36
CA ASP A 390 0.98 -20.00 -4.78
C ASP A 390 -0.03 -20.62 -5.76
N SER A 391 -1.33 -20.44 -5.51
CA SER A 391 -2.40 -20.97 -6.38
C SER A 391 -2.47 -20.25 -7.74
N ASN A 392 -2.15 -18.94 -7.76
CA ASN A 392 -2.15 -18.13 -8.99
C ASN A 392 -0.75 -18.05 -9.63
N GLY A 393 0.33 -18.24 -8.86
CA GLY A 393 1.73 -18.17 -9.29
C GLY A 393 2.24 -19.43 -9.96
N ASN A 394 1.72 -20.62 -9.63
CA ASN A 394 2.05 -21.87 -10.34
C ASN A 394 1.65 -21.85 -11.82
N SER A 395 0.90 -20.85 -12.25
CA SER A 395 0.65 -20.54 -13.67
C SER A 395 1.72 -19.63 -14.30
N ASN A 396 2.69 -19.15 -13.56
CA ASN A 396 3.74 -18.23 -14.05
C ASN A 396 5.09 -18.91 -14.35
N GLY A 397 5.10 -20.23 -14.41
CA GLY A 397 6.21 -21.02 -14.95
C GLY A 397 7.50 -20.98 -14.12
N LYS A 398 7.78 -22.12 -13.51
CA LYS A 398 9.18 -22.53 -13.40
C LYS A 398 9.73 -22.83 -14.78
#